data_16b4d8b5e173eff2b0ab9c9f645f9ce5
#
_entry.id   16b4d8b5e173eff2b0ab9c9f645f9ce5
#
_cell.length_a   1.000
_cell.length_b   1.000
_cell.length_c   1.000
_cell.angle_alpha   90.00
_cell.angle_beta   90.00
_cell.angle_gamma   90.00
#
_symmetry.space_group_name_H-M   'P 1'
#
loop_
_entity.id
_entity.type
_entity.pdbx_description
1 polymer ?
#
loop_
_entity_poly.entity_id
_entity_poly.type
_entity_poly.pdbx_seq_one_letter_code
_entity_poly.pdbx_strand_id
1 'polypeptide(L)'
;MTNFTDGTTSGVVTKDMTNLGFKQLQVRVPDTFVWGTDSLIIDLTDYGAVDLAGVLAFEETTEGSVTIQATEGTTSVTSAGVATIVSGGDGTNGGTFLIWAY
;
A
#
# COMPACT_ATOMS: atom_id res chain seq x y z
N MET A 1 1.97 2.50 16.26
CA MET A 1 1.72 2.16 14.84
C MET A 1 0.24 2.21 14.55
N THR A 2 -0.14 2.87 13.48
CA THR A 2 -1.53 2.96 13.05
C THR A 2 -1.72 2.13 11.77
N ASN A 3 -2.84 1.44 11.69
CA ASN A 3 -3.19 0.68 10.49
C ASN A 3 -4.12 1.51 9.61
N PHE A 4 -3.74 1.64 8.35
CA PHE A 4 -4.57 2.25 7.32
C PHE A 4 -5.12 1.12 6.46
N THR A 5 -6.42 0.90 6.53
CA THR A 5 -7.06 -0.28 5.93
C THR A 5 -7.85 0.13 4.71
N ASP A 6 -7.55 -0.49 3.57
CA ASP A 6 -8.32 -0.30 2.34
C ASP A 6 -9.79 -0.65 2.58
N GLY A 7 -10.67 0.23 2.10
CA GLY A 7 -12.11 0.07 2.26
C GLY A 7 -12.66 0.51 3.62
N THR A 8 -11.81 0.82 4.60
CA THR A 8 -12.22 1.18 5.96
C THR A 8 -11.67 2.53 6.38
N THR A 9 -10.37 2.74 6.24
CA THR A 9 -9.74 4.00 6.63
C THR A 9 -9.98 5.05 5.56
N SER A 10 -10.48 6.21 5.97
CA SER A 10 -10.73 7.33 5.07
C SER A 10 -9.42 7.80 4.42
N GLY A 11 -9.47 8.11 3.13
CA GLY A 11 -8.34 8.60 2.37
C GLY A 11 -7.47 7.52 1.74
N VAL A 12 -7.70 6.24 2.06
CA VAL A 12 -7.04 5.14 1.35
C VAL A 12 -7.85 4.81 0.11
N VAL A 13 -7.26 4.99 -1.06
CA VAL A 13 -7.93 4.80 -2.34
C VAL A 13 -7.15 3.78 -3.15
N THR A 14 -7.82 2.70 -3.53
CA THR A 14 -7.23 1.63 -4.33
C THR A 14 -7.80 1.63 -5.74
N LYS A 15 -6.91 1.57 -6.72
CA LYS A 15 -7.28 1.37 -8.13
C LYS A 15 -6.79 0.01 -8.58
N ASP A 16 -7.71 -0.79 -9.13
CA ASP A 16 -7.36 -2.06 -9.75
C ASP A 16 -6.91 -1.77 -11.18
N MET A 17 -5.63 -1.95 -11.42
CA MET A 17 -4.99 -1.69 -12.71
C MET A 17 -4.63 -2.99 -13.43
N THR A 18 -5.37 -4.04 -13.15
CA THR A 18 -5.11 -5.36 -13.73
C THR A 18 -5.09 -5.31 -15.24
N ASN A 19 -4.06 -5.89 -15.82
CA ASN A 19 -3.91 -5.98 -17.26
C ASN A 19 -3.23 -7.31 -17.63
N LEU A 20 -3.69 -7.95 -18.68
CA LEU A 20 -3.11 -9.19 -19.22
C LEU A 20 -2.97 -10.31 -18.17
N GLY A 21 -3.92 -10.41 -17.23
CA GLY A 21 -3.94 -11.47 -16.24
C GLY A 21 -3.09 -11.25 -15.01
N PHE A 22 -2.32 -10.18 -14.94
CA PHE A 22 -1.61 -9.80 -13.74
C PHE A 22 -2.48 -8.90 -12.89
N LYS A 23 -2.62 -9.22 -11.62
CA LYS A 23 -3.29 -8.35 -10.67
C LYS A 23 -2.31 -7.27 -10.26
N GLN A 24 -2.62 -6.04 -10.60
CA GLN A 24 -1.83 -4.86 -10.23
C GLN A 24 -2.73 -3.83 -9.58
N LEU A 25 -2.38 -3.44 -8.36
CA LEU A 25 -3.16 -2.49 -7.59
C LEU A 25 -2.31 -1.27 -7.29
N GLN A 26 -2.92 -0.10 -7.39
CA GLN A 26 -2.32 1.14 -6.96
C GLN A 26 -3.09 1.66 -5.76
N VAL A 27 -2.44 1.77 -4.61
CA VAL A 27 -3.08 2.21 -3.37
C VAL A 27 -2.47 3.53 -2.94
N ARG A 28 -3.30 4.56 -2.92
CA ARG A 28 -2.89 5.86 -2.40
C ARG A 28 -3.27 5.98 -0.94
N VAL A 29 -2.32 6.43 -0.12
CA VAL A 29 -2.55 6.70 1.30
C VAL A 29 -2.56 8.20 1.54
N PRO A 30 -3.34 8.67 2.55
CA PRO A 30 -3.45 10.11 2.82
C PRO A 30 -2.17 10.65 3.45
N ASP A 31 -2.06 11.98 3.50
CA ASP A 31 -0.90 12.68 4.05
C ASP A 31 -0.72 12.49 5.56
N THR A 32 -1.71 11.95 6.23
CA THR A 32 -1.60 11.54 7.64
C THR A 32 -0.90 10.21 7.84
N PHE A 33 -0.63 9.47 6.76
CA PHE A 33 0.12 8.22 6.84
C PHE A 33 1.59 8.51 7.17
N VAL A 34 2.05 7.97 8.29
CA VAL A 34 3.42 8.20 8.79
C VAL A 34 4.33 7.09 8.28
N TRP A 35 5.15 7.42 7.30
CA TRP A 35 6.13 6.50 6.73
C TRP A 35 7.19 6.10 7.76
N GLY A 36 7.48 4.81 7.81
CA GLY A 36 8.38 4.23 8.82
C GLY A 36 7.67 3.76 10.08
N THR A 37 6.39 4.12 10.26
CA THR A 37 5.63 3.79 11.46
C THR A 37 4.31 3.09 11.13
N ASP A 38 3.55 3.60 10.16
CA ASP A 38 2.22 3.11 9.86
C ASP A 38 2.25 1.96 8.85
N SER A 39 1.17 1.18 8.84
CA SER A 39 1.02 0.03 7.95
C SER A 39 -0.21 0.18 7.07
N LEU A 40 -0.12 -0.35 5.85
CA LEU A 40 -1.25 -0.51 4.96
C LEU A 40 -1.79 -1.93 5.08
N ILE A 41 -3.10 -2.06 5.26
CA ILE A 41 -3.79 -3.36 5.29
C ILE A 41 -4.74 -3.41 4.10
N ILE A 42 -4.63 -4.47 3.31
CA ILE A 42 -5.48 -4.67 2.15
C ILE A 42 -5.91 -6.13 2.06
N ASP A 43 -7.21 -6.36 1.89
CA ASP A 43 -7.75 -7.69 1.65
C ASP A 43 -7.67 -7.96 0.14
N LEU A 44 -6.72 -8.80 -0.24
CA LEU A 44 -6.48 -9.11 -1.65
C LEU A 44 -7.65 -9.86 -2.28
N THR A 45 -8.47 -10.53 -1.47
CA THR A 45 -9.64 -11.25 -1.99
C THR A 45 -10.70 -10.32 -2.56
N ASP A 46 -10.74 -9.06 -2.11
CA ASP A 46 -11.62 -8.04 -2.68
C ASP A 46 -11.26 -7.73 -4.14
N TYR A 47 -10.05 -8.08 -4.56
CA TYR A 47 -9.54 -7.83 -5.91
C TYR A 47 -9.26 -9.11 -6.68
N GLY A 48 -9.68 -10.26 -6.14
CA GLY A 48 -9.52 -11.53 -6.83
C GLY A 48 -8.14 -12.18 -6.68
N ALA A 49 -7.40 -11.83 -5.63
CA ALA A 49 -6.08 -12.37 -5.34
C ALA A 49 -6.01 -12.87 -3.90
N VAL A 50 -4.98 -13.64 -3.58
CA VAL A 50 -4.81 -14.23 -2.24
C VAL A 50 -3.39 -14.05 -1.70
N ASP A 51 -2.44 -13.64 -2.53
CA ASP A 51 -1.04 -13.53 -2.13
C ASP A 51 -0.35 -12.37 -2.84
N LEU A 52 0.77 -11.91 -2.28
CA LEU A 52 1.58 -10.84 -2.85
C LEU A 52 2.67 -11.40 -3.76
N ALA A 53 2.84 -10.80 -4.93
CA ALA A 53 3.96 -11.07 -5.82
C ALA A 53 5.07 -10.03 -5.66
N GLY A 54 4.70 -8.79 -5.32
CA GLY A 54 5.68 -7.74 -5.10
C GLY A 54 5.02 -6.44 -4.66
N VAL A 55 5.80 -5.58 -4.03
CA VAL A 55 5.35 -4.26 -3.56
C VAL A 55 6.45 -3.25 -3.81
N LEU A 56 6.07 -2.10 -4.37
CA LEU A 56 6.90 -0.90 -4.37
C LEU A 56 6.17 0.19 -3.63
N ALA A 57 6.90 0.96 -2.85
CA ALA A 57 6.33 2.05 -2.07
C ALA A 57 6.99 3.37 -2.47
N PHE A 58 6.18 4.42 -2.58
CA PHE A 58 6.65 5.77 -2.92
C PHE A 58 6.07 6.75 -1.92
N GLU A 59 6.93 7.38 -1.12
CA GLU A 59 6.49 8.45 -0.22
C GLU A 59 6.65 9.82 -0.87
N GLU A 60 5.76 10.73 -0.56
CA GLU A 60 5.87 12.13 -0.99
C GLU A 60 6.82 12.87 -0.06
N THR A 61 7.79 13.58 -0.63
CA THR A 61 8.73 14.39 0.17
C THR A 61 8.10 15.68 0.64
N THR A 62 7.15 16.20 -0.15
CA THR A 62 6.32 17.33 0.20
C THR A 62 4.94 17.04 -0.34
N GLU A 63 3.92 17.32 0.45
CA GLU A 63 2.54 17.06 0.06
C GLU A 63 2.23 17.61 -1.33
N GLY A 64 1.79 16.71 -2.19
CA GLY A 64 1.34 17.06 -3.54
C GLY A 64 2.45 17.40 -4.53
N SER A 65 3.72 17.20 -4.19
CA SER A 65 4.78 17.64 -5.10
C SER A 65 5.73 16.54 -5.57
N VAL A 66 6.57 16.01 -4.73
CA VAL A 66 7.64 15.10 -5.15
C VAL A 66 7.55 13.79 -4.44
N THR A 67 7.62 12.69 -5.22
CA THR A 67 7.63 11.34 -4.70
C THR A 67 9.00 10.71 -4.83
N ILE A 68 9.41 9.98 -3.81
CA ILE A 68 10.62 9.17 -3.84
C ILE A 68 10.28 7.74 -3.43
N GLN A 69 11.06 6.79 -3.91
CA GLN A 69 10.89 5.41 -3.50
C GLN A 69 11.25 5.28 -2.03
N ALA A 70 10.30 4.76 -1.25
CA ALA A 70 10.52 4.55 0.17
C ALA A 70 11.45 3.37 0.41
N THR A 71 12.15 3.42 1.53
CA THR A 71 12.94 2.29 2.02
C THR A 71 12.00 1.10 2.28
N GLU A 72 12.50 -0.11 2.06
CA GLU A 72 11.70 -1.31 2.26
C GLU A 72 11.19 -1.44 3.68
N GLY A 73 9.92 -1.73 3.81
CA GLY A 73 9.32 -2.22 5.03
C GLY A 73 9.22 -3.74 5.02
N THR A 74 8.31 -4.28 5.80
CA THR A 74 8.03 -5.71 5.82
C THR A 74 6.63 -5.97 5.31
N THR A 75 6.42 -7.16 4.74
CA THR A 75 5.10 -7.60 4.29
C THR A 75 4.76 -8.94 4.91
N SER A 76 3.47 -9.14 5.13
CA SER A 76 2.93 -10.43 5.55
C SER A 76 1.54 -10.61 4.95
N VAL A 77 1.19 -11.87 4.66
CA VAL A 77 -0.13 -12.19 4.12
C VAL A 77 -0.71 -13.36 4.91
N THR A 78 -1.94 -13.22 5.38
CA THR A 78 -2.62 -14.30 6.08
C THR A 78 -3.15 -15.34 5.09
N SER A 79 -3.51 -16.53 5.58
CA SER A 79 -4.13 -17.56 4.75
C SER A 79 -5.48 -17.12 4.17
N ALA A 80 -6.12 -16.13 4.77
CA ALA A 80 -7.35 -15.53 4.26
C ALA A 80 -7.13 -14.47 3.19
N GLY A 81 -5.88 -14.20 2.80
CA GLY A 81 -5.56 -13.23 1.75
C GLY A 81 -5.48 -11.78 2.21
N VAL A 82 -5.38 -11.53 3.51
CA VAL A 82 -5.23 -10.18 4.05
C VAL A 82 -3.75 -9.84 4.16
N ALA A 83 -3.32 -8.83 3.43
CA ALA A 83 -1.94 -8.37 3.41
C ALA A 83 -1.74 -7.20 4.36
N THR A 84 -0.62 -7.23 5.08
CA THR A 84 -0.15 -6.11 5.89
C THR A 84 1.20 -5.67 5.37
N ILE A 85 1.32 -4.42 4.99
CA ILE A 85 2.56 -3.82 4.47
C ILE A 85 3.00 -2.77 5.45
N VAL A 86 4.06 -3.07 6.20
CA VAL A 86 4.67 -2.11 7.13
C VAL A 86 5.56 -1.18 6.31
N SER A 87 5.30 0.12 6.41
CA SER A 87 6.03 1.09 5.61
C SER A 87 7.46 1.27 6.10
N GLY A 88 8.36 1.53 5.14
CA GLY A 88 9.67 2.08 5.41
C GLY A 88 9.66 3.59 5.17
N GLY A 89 10.85 4.21 5.17
CA GLY A 89 10.95 5.64 4.98
C GLY A 89 10.76 6.44 6.26
N ASP A 90 10.63 7.75 6.14
CA ASP A 90 10.52 8.66 7.28
C ASP A 90 9.78 9.95 6.90
N GLY A 91 8.49 9.89 6.75
CA GLY A 91 7.73 11.08 6.38
C GLY A 91 6.24 10.90 6.64
N THR A 92 5.48 11.97 6.54
CA THR A 92 4.06 11.99 6.84
C THR A 92 3.21 12.55 5.69
N ASN A 93 3.76 12.72 4.51
CA ASN A 93 3.06 13.43 3.44
C ASN A 93 2.25 12.51 2.53
N GLY A 94 2.01 11.27 2.95
CA GLY A 94 1.29 10.32 2.15
C GLY A 94 2.13 9.74 1.02
N GLY A 95 1.48 9.11 0.08
CA GLY A 95 2.15 8.50 -1.06
C GLY A 95 1.35 7.38 -1.68
N THR A 96 2.05 6.47 -2.33
CA THR A 96 1.42 5.43 -3.12
C THR A 96 2.16 4.11 -2.97
N PHE A 97 1.40 3.03 -2.88
CA PHE A 97 1.91 1.67 -2.98
C PHE A 97 1.53 1.09 -4.34
N LEU A 98 2.48 0.49 -5.04
CA LEU A 98 2.21 -0.36 -6.19
C LEU A 98 2.32 -1.81 -5.72
N ILE A 99 1.25 -2.57 -5.92
CA ILE A 99 1.13 -3.92 -5.41
C ILE A 99 0.86 -4.87 -6.57
N TRP A 100 1.65 -5.93 -6.65
CA TRP A 100 1.41 -7.04 -7.55
C TRP A 100 0.96 -8.24 -6.74
N ALA A 101 -0.11 -8.88 -7.19
CA ALA A 101 -0.76 -9.95 -6.45
C ALA A 101 -1.22 -11.08 -7.37
N TYR A 102 -1.48 -12.24 -6.80
CA TYR A 102 -2.01 -13.39 -7.53
C TYR A 102 -2.85 -14.33 -6.66
#